data_360acb0bfed0378a919b08f61952b1c3
#
_entry.id   360acb0bfed0378a919b08f61952b1c3
#
_cell.length_a   1.000
_cell.length_b   1.000
_cell.length_c   1.000
_cell.angle_alpha   90.00
_cell.angle_beta   90.00
_cell.angle_gamma   90.00
#
_symmetry.space_group_name_H-M   'P 1'
#
loop_
_entity.id
_entity.type
_entity.pdbx_description
1 polymer ?
#
loop_
_entity_poly.entity_id
_entity_poly.type
_entity_poly.pdbx_seq_one_letter_code
_entity_poly.pdbx_strand_id
1 'polypeptide(L)'
;MRILVVEDDAPLASFVRKGLEAEHYAVDVASDGEQARRMALESEYDLLVLDLNLPKLDGIGVLSSIRPKKPSLPVLVLTARSRVEDRVQSLDSGADDCLIKPFSFTELSARVRALLRRGPRTVDTVLRVADLELDRVERRVERAGKRIELTSKEFALLEFLSSNSGTL
;
A
#
# COMPACT_ATOMS: atom_id res chain seq x y z
N MET A 1 -3.82 -4.74 6.28
CA MET A 1 -2.79 -4.51 5.25
C MET A 1 -1.91 -3.33 5.68
N ARG A 2 -0.62 -3.44 5.45
CA ARG A 2 0.39 -2.48 5.90
C ARG A 2 1.07 -1.81 4.72
N ILE A 3 1.11 -0.48 4.71
CA ILE A 3 1.65 0.34 3.62
C ILE A 3 2.82 1.15 4.13
N LEU A 4 3.92 1.16 3.38
CA LEU A 4 5.01 2.09 3.62
C LEU A 4 4.89 3.29 2.66
N VAL A 5 4.78 4.47 3.21
CA VAL A 5 4.78 5.74 2.47
C VAL A 5 6.16 6.37 2.57
N VAL A 6 6.77 6.65 1.44
CA VAL A 6 8.10 7.25 1.34
C VAL A 6 7.98 8.61 0.68
N GLU A 7 8.11 9.65 1.47
CA GLU A 7 7.93 11.04 1.05
C GLU A 7 8.69 11.96 2.02
N ASP A 8 9.54 12.84 1.52
CA ASP A 8 10.32 13.78 2.33
C ASP A 8 9.56 15.07 2.64
N ASP A 9 8.53 15.42 1.85
CA ASP A 9 7.61 16.51 2.16
C ASP A 9 6.67 16.09 3.30
N ALA A 10 6.93 16.59 4.51
CA ALA A 10 6.19 16.18 5.70
C ALA A 10 4.68 16.48 5.63
N PRO A 11 4.18 17.62 5.12
CA PRO A 11 2.76 17.86 4.89
C PRO A 11 2.11 16.86 3.95
N LEU A 12 2.76 16.53 2.84
CA LEU A 12 2.25 15.56 1.87
C LEU A 12 2.26 14.14 2.45
N ALA A 13 3.32 13.74 3.12
CA ALA A 13 3.40 12.45 3.81
C ALA A 13 2.29 12.31 4.86
N SER A 14 2.03 13.35 5.64
CA SER A 14 0.94 13.37 6.63
C SER A 14 -0.43 13.28 5.97
N PHE A 15 -0.64 13.99 4.87
CA PHE A 15 -1.90 13.95 4.11
C PHE A 15 -2.19 12.54 3.58
N VAL A 16 -1.21 11.91 2.94
CA VAL A 16 -1.32 10.55 2.41
C VAL A 16 -1.54 9.55 3.54
N ARG A 17 -0.74 9.64 4.61
CA ARG A 17 -0.86 8.77 5.78
C ARG A 17 -2.25 8.82 6.38
N LYS A 18 -2.75 10.01 6.71
CA LYS A 18 -4.07 10.19 7.34
C LYS A 18 -5.20 9.65 6.46
N GLY A 19 -5.13 9.88 5.15
CA GLY A 19 -6.10 9.36 4.21
C GLY A 19 -6.12 7.82 4.17
N LEU A 20 -4.95 7.20 4.09
CA LEU A 20 -4.85 5.74 4.09
C LEU A 20 -5.23 5.12 5.45
N GLU A 21 -4.85 5.75 6.56
CA GLU A 21 -5.28 5.31 7.90
C GLU A 21 -6.80 5.41 8.08
N ALA A 22 -7.45 6.43 7.50
CA ALA A 22 -8.91 6.55 7.48
C ALA A 22 -9.59 5.41 6.68
N GLU A 23 -8.88 4.83 5.73
CA GLU A 23 -9.31 3.62 5.00
C GLU A 23 -8.85 2.32 5.68
N HIS A 24 -8.32 2.39 6.91
CA HIS A 24 -7.92 1.28 7.79
C HIS A 24 -6.69 0.49 7.33
N TYR A 25 -5.80 1.12 6.59
CA TYR A 25 -4.46 0.60 6.41
C TYR A 25 -3.59 0.95 7.63
N ALA A 26 -2.68 0.06 8.01
CA ALA A 26 -1.57 0.42 8.87
C ALA A 26 -0.50 1.11 8.02
N VAL A 27 -0.09 2.32 8.41
CA VAL A 27 0.81 3.14 7.59
C VAL A 27 2.05 3.52 8.37
N ASP A 28 3.21 3.15 7.83
CA ASP A 28 4.50 3.68 8.24
C ASP A 28 4.99 4.73 7.26
N VAL A 29 5.80 5.66 7.71
CA VAL A 29 6.37 6.73 6.89
C VAL A 29 7.89 6.71 6.98
N ALA A 30 8.55 6.79 5.83
CA ALA A 30 9.97 7.06 5.69
C ALA A 30 10.18 8.42 4.99
N SER A 31 11.13 9.21 5.47
CA SER A 31 11.41 10.56 4.96
C SER A 31 12.62 10.64 4.05
N ASP A 32 13.33 9.54 3.85
CA ASP A 32 14.48 9.45 2.94
C ASP A 32 14.62 8.03 2.37
N GLY A 33 15.38 7.92 1.28
CA GLY A 33 15.53 6.66 0.55
C GLY A 33 16.31 5.59 1.32
N GLU A 34 17.25 5.94 2.17
CA GLU A 34 18.00 4.98 2.99
C GLU A 34 17.12 4.38 4.09
N GLN A 35 16.31 5.21 4.73
CA GLN A 35 15.32 4.76 5.69
C GLN A 35 14.29 3.84 5.02
N ALA A 36 13.79 4.25 3.85
CA ALA A 36 12.83 3.47 3.08
C ALA A 36 13.37 2.08 2.71
N ARG A 37 14.60 2.03 2.19
CA ARG A 37 15.27 0.79 1.83
C ARG A 37 15.36 -0.15 3.05
N ARG A 38 15.85 0.34 4.16
CA ARG A 38 15.98 -0.43 5.39
C ARG A 38 14.63 -0.96 5.86
N MET A 39 13.63 -0.11 5.98
CA MET A 39 12.29 -0.50 6.44
C MET A 39 11.65 -1.52 5.52
N ALA A 40 11.73 -1.32 4.19
CA ALA A 40 11.16 -2.25 3.21
C ALA A 40 11.82 -3.63 3.22
N LEU A 41 13.11 -3.71 3.56
CA LEU A 41 13.84 -4.98 3.63
C LEU A 41 13.68 -5.69 4.98
N GLU A 42 13.56 -4.94 6.08
CA GLU A 42 13.47 -5.50 7.44
C GLU A 42 12.05 -5.83 7.88
N SER A 43 11.04 -5.24 7.24
CA SER A 43 9.63 -5.43 7.59
C SER A 43 8.82 -5.92 6.39
N GLU A 44 7.67 -6.53 6.67
CA GLU A 44 6.73 -6.93 5.64
C GLU A 44 5.69 -5.84 5.39
N TYR A 45 5.58 -5.43 4.13
CA TYR A 45 4.58 -4.48 3.64
C TYR A 45 3.78 -5.11 2.51
N ASP A 46 2.52 -4.72 2.40
CA ASP A 46 1.63 -5.15 1.31
C ASP A 46 1.74 -4.23 0.10
N LEU A 47 2.19 -2.99 0.30
CA LEU A 47 2.39 -1.98 -0.75
C LEU A 47 3.38 -0.92 -0.31
N LEU A 48 4.12 -0.39 -1.28
CA LEU A 48 5.00 0.75 -1.15
C LEU A 48 4.47 1.92 -1.97
N VAL A 49 4.30 3.08 -1.36
CA VAL A 49 4.06 4.37 -2.04
C VAL A 49 5.36 5.14 -1.98
N LEU A 50 5.96 5.46 -3.11
CA LEU A 50 7.34 5.90 -3.20
C LEU A 50 7.49 7.17 -4.04
N ASP A 51 7.93 8.27 -3.44
CA ASP A 51 8.42 9.42 -4.18
C ASP A 51 9.77 9.12 -4.84
N LEU A 52 9.99 9.65 -6.03
CA LEU A 52 11.27 9.51 -6.74
C LEU A 52 12.33 10.51 -6.26
N ASN A 53 11.91 11.69 -5.85
CA ASN A 53 12.82 12.76 -5.45
C ASN A 53 13.06 12.72 -3.94
N LEU A 54 13.88 11.78 -3.50
CA LEU A 54 14.22 11.60 -2.09
C LEU A 54 15.65 12.01 -1.79
N PRO A 55 15.94 12.54 -0.59
CA PRO A 55 17.31 12.73 -0.13
C PRO A 55 18.00 11.39 0.18
N LYS A 56 19.33 11.41 0.21
CA LYS A 56 20.25 10.30 0.49
C LYS A 56 20.28 9.22 -0.59
N LEU A 57 19.15 8.57 -0.86
CA LEU A 57 18.97 7.59 -1.92
C LEU A 57 17.66 7.93 -2.65
N ASP A 58 17.72 8.16 -3.95
CA ASP A 58 16.52 8.46 -4.74
C ASP A 58 15.58 7.25 -4.88
N GLY A 59 14.35 7.51 -5.33
CA GLY A 59 13.35 6.46 -5.43
C GLY A 59 13.72 5.33 -6.40
N ILE A 60 14.44 5.63 -7.48
CA ILE A 60 14.96 4.60 -8.41
C ILE A 60 15.99 3.71 -7.71
N GLY A 61 16.87 4.31 -6.91
CA GLY A 61 17.83 3.58 -6.08
C GLY A 61 17.15 2.69 -5.06
N VAL A 62 16.07 3.15 -4.43
CA VAL A 62 15.25 2.34 -3.53
C VAL A 62 14.66 1.14 -4.28
N LEU A 63 14.02 1.36 -5.44
CA LEU A 63 13.45 0.29 -6.27
C LEU A 63 14.49 -0.76 -6.64
N SER A 64 15.65 -0.32 -7.15
CA SER A 64 16.74 -1.22 -7.55
C SER A 64 17.27 -2.05 -6.39
N SER A 65 17.25 -1.51 -5.17
CA SER A 65 17.71 -2.19 -3.96
C SER A 65 16.71 -3.21 -3.43
N ILE A 66 15.42 -2.92 -3.50
CA ILE A 66 14.40 -3.78 -2.89
C ILE A 66 13.88 -4.85 -3.86
N ARG A 67 13.82 -4.58 -5.15
CA ARG A 67 13.21 -5.46 -6.14
C ARG A 67 13.81 -6.87 -6.21
N PRO A 68 15.14 -7.07 -6.14
CA PRO A 68 15.74 -8.41 -6.11
C PRO A 68 15.31 -9.26 -4.91
N LYS A 69 15.04 -8.61 -3.77
CA LYS A 69 14.67 -9.29 -2.51
C LYS A 69 13.16 -9.36 -2.28
N LYS A 70 12.41 -8.43 -2.83
CA LYS A 70 10.95 -8.32 -2.71
C LYS A 70 10.31 -8.16 -4.10
N PRO A 71 10.42 -9.17 -4.98
CA PRO A 71 9.97 -9.06 -6.37
C PRO A 71 8.46 -8.89 -6.50
N SER A 72 7.70 -9.36 -5.52
CA SER A 72 6.22 -9.32 -5.53
C SER A 72 5.63 -8.13 -4.78
N LEU A 73 6.45 -7.29 -4.13
CA LEU A 73 5.95 -6.11 -3.41
C LEU A 73 5.41 -5.08 -4.41
N PRO A 74 4.12 -4.75 -4.40
CA PRO A 74 3.57 -3.71 -5.26
C PRO A 74 4.15 -2.35 -4.91
N VAL A 75 4.55 -1.58 -5.92
CA VAL A 75 5.09 -0.23 -5.77
C VAL A 75 4.32 0.77 -6.62
N LEU A 76 3.72 1.75 -5.96
CA LEU A 76 3.13 2.94 -6.57
C LEU A 76 4.12 4.09 -6.46
N VAL A 77 4.62 4.57 -7.59
CA VAL A 77 5.53 5.71 -7.62
C VAL A 77 4.75 7.01 -7.67
N LEU A 78 5.12 7.97 -6.82
CA LEU A 78 4.69 9.37 -6.90
C LEU A 78 5.77 10.17 -7.60
N THR A 79 5.41 11.00 -8.57
CA THR A 79 6.40 11.79 -9.32
C THR A 79 5.85 13.14 -9.76
N ALA A 80 6.65 14.19 -9.62
CA ALA A 80 6.40 15.49 -10.23
C ALA A 80 6.74 15.50 -11.73
N ARG A 81 7.41 14.46 -12.23
CA ARG A 81 7.87 14.35 -13.61
C ARG A 81 6.71 13.91 -14.50
N SER A 82 6.25 14.82 -15.35
CA SER A 82 5.12 14.59 -16.27
C SER A 82 5.55 13.98 -17.60
N ARG A 83 6.85 13.93 -17.90
CA ARG A 83 7.34 13.37 -19.17
C ARG A 83 7.08 11.88 -19.27
N VAL A 84 6.75 11.43 -20.45
CA VAL A 84 6.49 10.00 -20.72
C VAL A 84 7.74 9.16 -20.44
N GLU A 85 8.92 9.66 -20.80
CA GLU A 85 10.20 8.99 -20.61
C GLU A 85 10.48 8.71 -19.12
N ASP A 86 10.19 9.67 -18.24
CA ASP A 86 10.40 9.50 -16.80
C ASP A 86 9.47 8.43 -16.21
N ARG A 87 8.23 8.35 -16.71
CA ARG A 87 7.28 7.32 -16.29
C ARG A 87 7.69 5.94 -16.80
N VAL A 88 8.13 5.86 -18.05
CA VAL A 88 8.66 4.61 -18.62
C VAL A 88 9.87 4.13 -17.82
N GLN A 89 10.81 5.02 -17.49
CA GLN A 89 11.97 4.68 -16.66
C GLN A 89 11.54 4.13 -15.29
N SER A 90 10.54 4.72 -14.65
CA SER A 90 10.05 4.25 -13.35
C SER A 90 9.46 2.85 -13.45
N LEU A 91 8.66 2.58 -14.47
CA LEU A 91 8.07 1.26 -14.72
C LEU A 91 9.14 0.23 -15.05
N ASP A 92 10.09 0.57 -15.92
CA ASP A 92 11.22 -0.30 -16.29
C ASP A 92 12.12 -0.61 -15.07
N SER A 93 12.20 0.31 -14.11
CA SER A 93 12.95 0.12 -12.85
C SER A 93 12.21 -0.74 -11.83
N GLY A 94 10.98 -1.18 -12.13
CA GLY A 94 10.22 -2.11 -11.31
C GLY A 94 9.04 -1.52 -10.56
N ALA A 95 8.61 -0.29 -10.86
CA ALA A 95 7.34 0.24 -10.37
C ALA A 95 6.16 -0.47 -11.06
N ASP A 96 5.09 -0.69 -10.31
CA ASP A 96 3.87 -1.33 -10.83
C ASP A 96 2.87 -0.31 -11.37
N ASP A 97 2.91 0.92 -10.88
CA ASP A 97 2.11 2.04 -11.35
C ASP A 97 2.77 3.38 -10.99
N CYS A 98 2.37 4.45 -11.67
CA CYS A 98 2.84 5.81 -11.45
C CYS A 98 1.66 6.77 -11.26
N LEU A 99 1.81 7.69 -10.33
CA LEU A 99 0.87 8.79 -10.07
C LEU A 99 1.60 10.12 -10.13
N ILE A 100 1.09 11.04 -10.96
CA ILE A 100 1.71 12.35 -11.18
C ILE A 100 1.22 13.32 -10.10
N LYS A 101 2.16 14.06 -9.50
CA LYS A 101 1.88 15.17 -8.59
C LYS A 101 1.51 16.46 -9.38
N PRO A 102 0.54 17.26 -8.95
CA PRO A 102 -0.35 17.05 -7.82
C PRO A 102 -1.47 16.02 -8.14
N PHE A 103 -1.90 15.26 -7.16
CA PHE A 103 -2.94 14.25 -7.29
C PHE A 103 -4.05 14.45 -6.25
N SER A 104 -5.23 13.92 -6.51
CA SER A 104 -6.28 13.80 -5.51
C SER A 104 -6.10 12.54 -4.67
N PHE A 105 -6.50 12.58 -3.40
CA PHE A 105 -6.48 11.39 -2.56
C PHE A 105 -7.36 10.28 -3.13
N THR A 106 -8.49 10.62 -3.76
CA THR A 106 -9.38 9.65 -4.41
C THR A 106 -8.65 8.84 -5.50
N GLU A 107 -7.80 9.49 -6.30
CA GLU A 107 -7.00 8.81 -7.33
C GLU A 107 -5.93 7.92 -6.69
N LEU A 108 -5.20 8.42 -5.69
CA LEU A 108 -4.22 7.64 -4.94
C LEU A 108 -4.86 6.36 -4.36
N SER A 109 -5.97 6.53 -3.67
CA SER A 109 -6.70 5.44 -3.03
C SER A 109 -7.19 4.38 -4.04
N ALA A 110 -7.71 4.81 -5.20
CA ALA A 110 -8.13 3.91 -6.26
C ALA A 110 -6.97 3.07 -6.82
N ARG A 111 -5.79 3.68 -7.01
CA ARG A 111 -4.59 2.99 -7.48
C ARG A 111 -4.04 2.03 -6.43
N VAL A 112 -4.03 2.42 -5.17
CA VAL A 112 -3.65 1.55 -4.04
C VAL A 112 -4.53 0.29 -4.03
N ARG A 113 -5.84 0.44 -4.10
CA ARG A 113 -6.77 -0.70 -4.15
C ARG A 113 -6.53 -1.59 -5.38
N ALA A 114 -6.28 -0.99 -6.54
CA ALA A 114 -6.00 -1.73 -7.76
C ALA A 114 -4.72 -2.56 -7.67
N LEU A 115 -3.66 -2.02 -7.09
CA LEU A 115 -2.39 -2.72 -6.90
C LEU A 115 -2.51 -3.85 -5.88
N LEU A 116 -3.20 -3.63 -4.78
CA LEU A 116 -3.45 -4.66 -3.77
C LEU A 116 -4.30 -5.83 -4.31
N ARG A 117 -5.13 -5.57 -5.33
CA ARG A 117 -5.92 -6.60 -6.02
C ARG A 117 -5.11 -7.45 -7.01
N ARG A 118 -4.06 -6.87 -7.62
CA ARG A 118 -3.25 -7.52 -8.68
C ARG A 118 -2.35 -8.64 -8.17
N GLY A 119 -2.08 -8.68 -6.88
CA GLY A 119 -1.36 -9.80 -6.26
C GLY A 119 -2.11 -11.11 -6.50
N PRO A 120 -1.44 -12.28 -6.50
CA PRO A 120 -2.16 -13.52 -6.40
C PRO A 120 -3.11 -13.35 -5.22
N ARG A 121 -4.40 -13.65 -5.42
CA ARG A 121 -5.36 -13.72 -4.31
C ARG A 121 -4.83 -14.78 -3.35
N THR A 122 -3.88 -14.37 -2.52
CA THR A 122 -3.44 -15.20 -1.43
C THR A 122 -4.62 -15.30 -0.47
N VAL A 123 -4.71 -16.40 0.20
CA VAL A 123 -5.71 -16.67 1.26
C VAL A 123 -5.81 -15.50 2.26
N ASP A 124 -4.76 -14.65 2.30
CA ASP A 124 -4.65 -13.50 3.21
C ASP A 124 -5.46 -12.24 2.83
N THR A 125 -5.96 -12.14 1.58
CA THR A 125 -6.81 -10.99 1.19
C THR A 125 -8.28 -11.19 1.59
N VAL A 126 -8.72 -12.43 1.70
CA VAL A 126 -10.05 -12.79 2.18
C VAL A 126 -9.90 -13.65 3.43
N LEU A 127 -10.25 -13.09 4.57
CA LEU A 127 -10.31 -13.81 5.83
C LEU A 127 -11.64 -14.53 5.92
N ARG A 128 -11.58 -15.83 6.26
CA ARG A 128 -12.76 -16.67 6.44
C ARG A 128 -12.80 -17.25 7.85
N VAL A 129 -13.87 -16.97 8.55
CA VAL A 129 -14.14 -17.54 9.89
C VAL A 129 -15.56 -18.08 9.91
N ALA A 130 -15.70 -19.38 9.91
CA ALA A 130 -16.98 -20.07 9.76
C ALA A 130 -17.69 -19.65 8.46
N ASP A 131 -18.89 -19.06 8.57
CA ASP A 131 -19.69 -18.56 7.44
C ASP A 131 -19.44 -17.08 7.11
N LEU A 132 -18.48 -16.45 7.81
CA LEU A 132 -18.10 -15.05 7.62
C LEU A 132 -16.93 -14.95 6.64
N GLU A 133 -17.08 -14.11 5.63
CA GLU A 133 -16.01 -13.73 4.69
C GLU A 133 -15.74 -12.24 4.80
N LEU A 134 -14.48 -11.87 5.00
CA LEU A 134 -14.04 -10.49 5.07
C LEU A 134 -12.99 -10.25 3.99
N ASP A 135 -13.35 -9.49 2.96
CA ASP A 135 -12.43 -9.05 1.91
C ASP A 135 -11.74 -7.77 2.37
N ARG A 136 -10.43 -7.87 2.63
CA ARG A 136 -9.60 -6.77 3.13
C ARG A 136 -9.33 -5.70 2.07
N VAL A 137 -9.36 -6.07 0.80
CA VAL A 137 -9.08 -5.16 -0.33
C VAL A 137 -10.34 -4.39 -0.72
N GLU A 138 -11.44 -5.13 -0.93
CA GLU A 138 -12.74 -4.53 -1.27
C GLU A 138 -13.44 -3.93 -0.03
N ARG A 139 -12.91 -4.21 1.17
CA ARG A 139 -13.46 -3.79 2.45
C ARG A 139 -14.94 -4.20 2.61
N ARG A 140 -15.19 -5.43 2.21
CA ARG A 140 -16.51 -6.03 2.16
C ARG A 140 -16.58 -7.18 3.15
N VAL A 141 -17.70 -7.26 3.86
CA VAL A 141 -18.01 -8.36 4.76
C VAL A 141 -19.29 -9.03 4.30
N GLU A 142 -19.24 -10.36 4.22
CA GLU A 142 -20.39 -11.19 3.91
C GLU A 142 -20.51 -12.31 4.94
N ARG A 143 -21.75 -12.65 5.28
CA ARG A 143 -22.07 -13.82 6.09
C ARG A 143 -23.14 -14.65 5.40
N ALA A 144 -22.86 -15.93 5.16
CA ALA A 144 -23.73 -16.83 4.43
C ALA A 144 -24.23 -16.23 3.10
N GLY A 145 -23.34 -15.54 2.34
CA GLY A 145 -23.65 -14.90 1.08
C GLY A 145 -24.44 -13.58 1.17
N LYS A 146 -24.72 -13.09 2.38
CA LYS A 146 -25.37 -11.79 2.58
C LYS A 146 -24.36 -10.74 3.01
N ARG A 147 -24.36 -9.62 2.32
CA ARG A 147 -23.50 -8.47 2.65
C ARG A 147 -23.90 -7.87 3.99
N ILE A 148 -22.89 -7.59 4.81
CA ILE A 148 -23.03 -6.87 6.08
C ILE A 148 -22.37 -5.51 5.92
N GLU A 149 -23.12 -4.45 6.20
CA GLU A 149 -22.57 -3.10 6.23
C GLU A 149 -22.01 -2.82 7.62
N LEU A 150 -20.74 -2.45 7.67
CA LEU A 150 -20.02 -2.10 8.88
C LEU A 150 -19.49 -0.67 8.77
N THR A 151 -19.48 0.00 9.90
CA THR A 151 -18.70 1.22 10.04
C THR A 151 -17.20 0.91 9.92
N SER A 152 -16.43 1.91 9.68
CA SER A 152 -15.00 1.81 9.56
C SER A 152 -14.31 1.22 10.80
N LYS A 153 -14.79 1.55 11.99
CA LYS A 153 -14.27 1.01 13.27
C LYS A 153 -14.66 -0.47 13.46
N GLU A 154 -15.87 -0.81 13.10
CA GLU A 154 -16.38 -2.19 13.18
C GLU A 154 -15.63 -3.11 12.21
N PHE A 155 -15.35 -2.61 10.98
CA PHE A 155 -14.55 -3.36 10.01
C PHE A 155 -13.13 -3.62 10.54
N ALA A 156 -12.45 -2.59 11.08
CA ALA A 156 -11.11 -2.73 11.63
C ALA A 156 -11.07 -3.71 12.82
N LEU A 157 -12.05 -3.68 13.69
CA LEU A 157 -12.17 -4.62 14.79
C LEU A 157 -12.38 -6.04 14.29
N LEU A 158 -13.28 -6.23 13.33
CA LEU A 158 -13.56 -7.55 12.76
C LEU A 158 -12.35 -8.12 12.04
N GLU A 159 -11.62 -7.29 11.28
CA GLU A 159 -10.37 -7.66 10.63
C GLU A 159 -9.32 -8.14 11.65
N PHE A 160 -9.14 -7.40 12.73
CA PHE A 160 -8.22 -7.76 13.81
C PHE A 160 -8.59 -9.10 14.45
N LEU A 161 -9.84 -9.29 14.81
CA LEU A 161 -10.33 -10.53 15.42
C LEU A 161 -10.21 -11.73 14.46
N SER A 162 -10.55 -11.54 13.19
CA SER A 162 -10.48 -12.60 12.19
C SER A 162 -9.04 -13.00 11.85
N SER A 163 -8.11 -12.06 11.89
CA SER A 163 -6.67 -12.33 11.66
C SER A 163 -6.03 -13.11 12.81
N ASN A 164 -6.58 -13.00 14.02
CA ASN A 164 -6.07 -13.66 15.22
C ASN A 164 -6.89 -14.89 15.64
N SER A 165 -7.91 -15.27 14.89
CA SER A 165 -8.78 -16.42 15.22
C SER A 165 -8.11 -17.80 15.07
N GLY A 166 -6.89 -17.85 14.56
CA GLY A 166 -6.07 -19.08 14.45
C GLY A 166 -5.06 -19.31 15.56
N THR A 167 -5.02 -18.48 16.60
CA THR A 167 -4.03 -18.54 17.70
C THR A 167 -4.71 -18.82 19.04
N LEU A 168 -5.57 -19.83 19.09
CA LEU A 168 -6.06 -20.44 20.33
C LEU A 168 -5.68 -21.90 20.36
#